data_e3a4f3a212c8f7be3762569f2a7d0914
#
_entry.id   e3a4f3a212c8f7be3762569f2a7d0914
#
_cell.length_a   1.000
_cell.length_b   1.000
_cell.length_c   1.000
_cell.angle_alpha   90.00
_cell.angle_beta   90.00
_cell.angle_gamma   90.00
#
_symmetry.space_group_name_H-M   'P 1'
#
loop_
_entity.id
_entity.type
_entity.pdbx_description
1 polymer ?
#
loop_
_entity_poly.entity_id
_entity_poly.type
_entity_poly.pdbx_seq_one_letter_code
_entity_poly.pdbx_strand_id
1 'polypeptide(L)'
;RRQRQMCIRDRLEGVAEGNLDARSLVIDPRTATCVMMVSGGYPEAYQKGYAINGLEAARAKDSILFHAGTAMKDGQAVTSGGRVLAICSYGNDKADALAQCYKVADMIDFKDKNYRRDIGFDL
;
A
#
# COMPACT_ATOMS: atom_id res chain seq x y z
N ARG A 1 -3.03 -7.37 8.93
CA ARG A 1 -2.49 -6.18 9.66
C ARG A 1 -2.03 -6.55 11.08
N ARG A 2 -2.88 -7.21 11.88
CA ARG A 2 -2.53 -7.61 13.26
C ARG A 2 -1.32 -8.54 13.32
N GLN A 3 -1.23 -9.59 12.49
CA GLN A 3 -0.13 -10.56 12.53
C GLN A 3 1.23 -9.93 12.18
N ARG A 4 1.29 -9.02 11.20
CA ARG A 4 2.56 -8.38 10.80
C ARG A 4 3.10 -7.42 11.85
N GLN A 5 2.23 -6.65 12.48
CA GLN A 5 2.62 -5.79 13.61
C GLN A 5 3.00 -6.62 14.85
N MET A 6 2.28 -7.72 15.11
CA MET A 6 2.62 -8.65 16.18
C MET A 6 3.98 -9.31 15.94
N CYS A 7 4.32 -9.73 14.71
CA CYS A 7 5.63 -10.32 14.41
C CYS A 7 6.79 -9.35 14.61
N ILE A 8 6.66 -8.08 14.16
CA ILE A 8 7.70 -7.07 14.35
C ILE A 8 7.87 -6.75 15.84
N ARG A 9 6.78 -6.50 16.53
CA ARG A 9 6.77 -6.22 17.97
C ARG A 9 7.36 -7.39 18.75
N ASP A 10 6.89 -8.59 18.48
CA ASP A 10 7.39 -9.84 19.12
C ASP A 10 8.90 -10.01 18.93
N ARG A 11 9.46 -9.66 17.76
CA ARG A 11 10.91 -9.69 17.52
C ARG A 11 11.65 -8.63 18.32
N LEU A 12 11.15 -7.41 18.33
CA LEU A 12 11.75 -6.34 19.12
C LEU A 12 11.71 -6.64 20.62
N GLU A 13 10.61 -7.18 21.11
CA GLU A 13 10.47 -7.67 22.48
C GLU A 13 11.46 -8.83 22.74
N GLY A 14 11.58 -9.79 21.81
CA GLY A 14 12.53 -10.89 21.93
C GLY A 14 14.00 -10.44 21.99
N VAL A 15 14.36 -9.38 21.27
CA VAL A 15 15.69 -8.77 21.36
C VAL A 15 15.89 -8.13 22.75
N ALA A 16 14.90 -7.38 23.23
CA ALA A 16 14.97 -6.72 24.53
C ALA A 16 15.04 -7.72 25.71
N GLU A 17 14.35 -8.84 25.57
CA GLU A 17 14.33 -9.93 26.58
C GLU A 17 15.47 -10.93 26.46
N GLY A 18 16.27 -10.88 25.39
CA GLY A 18 17.37 -11.79 25.13
C GLY A 18 16.92 -13.21 24.78
N ASN A 19 15.69 -13.40 24.26
CA ASN A 19 15.11 -14.70 23.92
C ASN A 19 14.63 -14.76 22.44
N LEU A 20 15.27 -14.04 21.55
CA LEU A 20 14.91 -13.98 20.13
C LEU A 20 14.97 -15.38 19.45
N ASP A 21 15.85 -16.22 19.88
CA ASP A 21 16.03 -17.61 19.41
C ASP A 21 14.82 -18.51 19.74
N ALA A 22 14.09 -18.19 20.82
CA ALA A 22 12.86 -18.87 21.19
C ALA A 22 11.63 -18.41 20.38
N ARG A 23 11.77 -17.37 19.56
CA ARG A 23 10.69 -16.82 18.73
C ARG A 23 10.66 -17.49 17.36
N SER A 24 9.50 -18.01 16.95
CA SER A 24 9.32 -18.60 15.61
C SER A 24 8.93 -17.57 14.56
N LEU A 25 9.46 -17.66 13.35
CA LEU A 25 9.07 -16.86 12.21
C LEU A 25 8.22 -17.70 11.25
N VAL A 26 6.99 -17.27 11.03
CA VAL A 26 6.12 -17.86 10.00
C VAL A 26 6.21 -17.01 8.74
N ILE A 27 6.76 -17.59 7.68
CA ILE A 27 6.86 -16.94 6.37
C ILE A 27 5.58 -17.22 5.60
N ASP A 28 4.90 -16.16 5.14
CA ASP A 28 3.75 -16.29 4.25
C ASP A 28 4.28 -16.73 2.85
N PRO A 29 3.79 -17.84 2.27
CA PRO A 29 4.28 -18.34 1.00
C PRO A 29 3.78 -17.50 -0.19
N ARG A 30 2.81 -16.62 0.02
CA ARG A 30 2.25 -15.78 -1.05
C ARG A 30 3.23 -14.68 -1.46
N THR A 31 3.22 -14.35 -2.74
CA THR A 31 3.91 -13.17 -3.27
C THR A 31 3.14 -11.91 -2.88
N ALA A 32 3.85 -10.90 -2.41
CA ALA A 32 3.28 -9.57 -2.11
C ALA A 32 3.87 -8.54 -3.07
N THR A 33 3.00 -7.72 -3.65
CA THR A 33 3.41 -6.58 -4.48
C THR A 33 2.83 -5.29 -3.93
N CYS A 34 3.49 -4.17 -4.23
CA CYS A 34 3.07 -2.85 -3.81
C CYS A 34 3.13 -1.88 -4.98
N VAL A 35 2.01 -1.23 -5.28
CA VAL A 35 1.91 -0.17 -6.28
C VAL A 35 1.69 1.16 -5.58
N MET A 36 2.57 2.13 -5.85
CA MET A 36 2.46 3.49 -5.30
C MET A 36 1.72 4.38 -6.28
N MET A 37 0.60 4.96 -5.82
CA MET A 37 -0.13 6.00 -6.53
C MET A 37 0.41 7.38 -6.13
N VAL A 38 0.69 8.21 -7.10
CA VAL A 38 1.30 9.52 -6.94
C VAL A 38 0.47 10.63 -7.58
N SER A 39 0.66 11.85 -7.10
CA SER A 39 0.10 13.05 -7.71
C SER A 39 0.77 13.32 -9.07
N GLY A 40 0.01 13.80 -10.04
CA GLY A 40 0.56 14.22 -11.33
C GLY A 40 1.61 15.31 -11.17
N GLY A 41 2.72 15.14 -11.89
CA GLY A 41 3.88 16.00 -11.77
C GLY A 41 4.94 15.56 -10.75
N TYR A 42 4.59 14.69 -9.79
CA TYR A 42 5.58 14.15 -8.85
C TYR A 42 6.70 13.36 -9.60
N PRO A 43 8.01 13.52 -9.25
CA PRO A 43 8.56 14.17 -8.05
C PRO A 43 8.75 15.70 -8.15
N GLU A 44 8.45 16.31 -9.28
CA GLU A 44 8.55 17.75 -9.49
C GLU A 44 7.34 18.48 -8.86
N ALA A 45 6.90 19.58 -9.47
CA ALA A 45 5.78 20.36 -8.96
C ALA A 45 4.45 19.62 -9.13
N TYR A 46 3.69 19.49 -8.06
CA TYR A 46 2.36 18.86 -8.06
C TYR A 46 1.37 19.67 -7.21
N GLN A 47 0.08 19.51 -7.53
CA GLN A 47 -1.02 20.13 -6.79
C GLN A 47 -1.52 19.20 -5.69
N LYS A 48 -2.11 19.77 -4.63
CA LYS A 48 -2.68 19.09 -3.47
C LYS A 48 -4.14 19.42 -3.30
N GLY A 49 -4.85 18.68 -2.46
CA GLY A 49 -6.23 18.97 -2.08
C GLY A 49 -7.27 18.37 -3.02
N TYR A 50 -6.89 17.47 -3.93
CA TYR A 50 -7.87 16.79 -4.78
C TYR A 50 -8.58 15.67 -4.03
N ALA A 51 -9.90 15.60 -4.15
CA ALA A 51 -10.70 14.54 -3.56
C ALA A 51 -10.29 13.16 -4.09
N ILE A 52 -10.19 12.19 -3.18
CA ILE A 52 -9.88 10.79 -3.50
C ILE A 52 -11.18 10.00 -3.41
N ASN A 53 -11.63 9.46 -4.53
CA ASN A 53 -12.85 8.68 -4.65
C ASN A 53 -12.54 7.18 -4.76
N GLY A 54 -13.53 6.33 -4.48
CA GLY A 54 -13.42 4.87 -4.65
C GLY A 54 -12.72 4.13 -3.50
N LEU A 55 -12.31 4.79 -2.43
CA LEU A 55 -11.61 4.17 -1.30
C LEU A 55 -12.44 3.08 -0.61
N GLU A 56 -13.74 3.28 -0.43
CA GLU A 56 -14.62 2.30 0.23
C GLU A 56 -14.77 1.03 -0.62
N ALA A 57 -14.99 1.20 -1.94
CA ALA A 57 -15.05 0.07 -2.86
C ALA A 57 -13.71 -0.69 -2.93
N ALA A 58 -12.60 0.03 -2.89
CA ALA A 58 -11.25 -0.55 -2.87
C ALA A 58 -10.94 -1.30 -1.58
N ARG A 59 -11.42 -0.83 -0.42
CA ARG A 59 -11.30 -1.49 0.88
C ARG A 59 -12.02 -2.83 0.97
N ALA A 60 -13.07 -3.01 0.18
CA ALA A 60 -13.82 -4.27 0.11
C ALA A 60 -13.07 -5.40 -0.63
N LYS A 61 -11.90 -5.11 -1.20
CA LYS A 61 -11.03 -6.09 -1.87
C LYS A 61 -9.94 -6.62 -0.92
N ASP A 62 -9.37 -7.77 -1.27
CA ASP A 62 -8.29 -8.43 -0.50
C ASP A 62 -6.93 -7.70 -0.64
N SER A 63 -6.97 -6.39 -0.75
CA SER A 63 -5.78 -5.54 -0.85
C SER A 63 -5.71 -4.60 0.33
N ILE A 64 -4.48 -4.26 0.72
CA ILE A 64 -4.23 -3.34 1.82
C ILE A 64 -3.92 -1.97 1.24
N LEU A 65 -4.71 -0.96 1.64
CA LEU A 65 -4.46 0.43 1.28
C LEU A 65 -3.70 1.12 2.41
N PHE A 66 -2.53 1.64 2.10
CA PHE A 66 -1.76 2.48 3.01
C PHE A 66 -1.86 3.93 2.58
N HIS A 67 -2.35 4.77 3.48
CA HIS A 67 -2.33 6.21 3.28
C HIS A 67 -0.91 6.75 3.49
N ALA A 68 -0.44 7.55 2.55
CA ALA A 68 0.85 8.26 2.59
C ALA A 68 0.59 9.77 2.63
N GLY A 69 0.57 10.43 1.48
CA GLY A 69 0.26 11.86 1.38
C GLY A 69 -1.23 12.11 1.22
N THR A 70 -2.03 11.78 2.23
CA THR A 70 -3.47 12.04 2.28
C THR A 70 -3.83 12.83 3.52
N ALA A 71 -4.87 13.64 3.44
CA ALA A 71 -5.48 14.37 4.55
C ALA A 71 -7.00 14.23 4.52
N MET A 72 -7.65 14.53 5.63
CA MET A 72 -9.11 14.66 5.68
C MET A 72 -9.49 16.14 5.58
N LYS A 73 -10.40 16.45 4.69
CA LYS A 73 -11.00 17.78 4.55
C LYS A 73 -12.52 17.63 4.41
N ASP A 74 -13.26 18.22 5.32
CA ASP A 74 -14.74 18.18 5.34
C ASP A 74 -15.32 16.76 5.21
N GLY A 75 -14.71 15.79 5.90
CA GLY A 75 -15.10 14.37 5.85
C GLY A 75 -14.67 13.60 4.59
N GLN A 76 -14.00 14.26 3.65
CA GLN A 76 -13.50 13.69 2.40
C GLN A 76 -11.98 13.49 2.47
N ALA A 77 -11.50 12.32 2.04
CA ALA A 77 -10.07 12.12 1.85
C ALA A 77 -9.57 12.90 0.63
N VAL A 78 -8.48 13.64 0.81
CA VAL A 78 -7.87 14.46 -0.25
C VAL A 78 -6.39 14.19 -0.37
N THR A 79 -5.82 14.50 -1.55
CA THR A 79 -4.36 14.43 -1.75
C THR A 79 -3.67 15.53 -0.95
N SER A 80 -2.56 15.19 -0.29
CA SER A 80 -1.77 16.10 0.54
C SER A 80 -0.27 16.00 0.28
N GLY A 81 0.17 15.07 -0.55
CA GLY A 81 1.57 14.84 -0.86
C GLY A 81 1.77 14.27 -2.25
N GLY A 82 3.03 14.15 -2.67
CA GLY A 82 3.39 13.56 -3.96
C GLY A 82 3.08 12.07 -4.02
N ARG A 83 3.50 11.29 -3.02
CA ARG A 83 3.08 9.89 -2.84
C ARG A 83 1.78 9.87 -2.05
N VAL A 84 0.69 9.45 -2.67
CA VAL A 84 -0.68 9.55 -2.13
C VAL A 84 -1.10 8.29 -1.40
N LEU A 85 -1.07 7.16 -2.10
CA LEU A 85 -1.51 5.86 -1.58
C LEU A 85 -0.55 4.75 -2.02
N ALA A 86 -0.36 3.75 -1.16
CA ALA A 86 0.28 2.49 -1.53
C ALA A 86 -0.74 1.37 -1.46
N ILE A 87 -0.87 0.63 -2.55
CA ILE A 87 -1.75 -0.53 -2.68
C ILE A 87 -0.89 -1.77 -2.60
N CYS A 88 -1.11 -2.59 -1.57
CA CYS A 88 -0.40 -3.85 -1.42
C CYS A 88 -1.37 -5.01 -1.58
N SER A 89 -1.03 -5.96 -2.44
CA SER A 89 -1.83 -7.15 -2.68
C SER A 89 -0.98 -8.41 -2.60
N TYR A 90 -1.62 -9.50 -2.23
CA TYR A 90 -1.03 -10.82 -2.25
C TYR A 90 -1.52 -11.59 -3.49
N GLY A 91 -0.69 -12.52 -3.95
CA GLY A 91 -1.04 -13.42 -5.05
C GLY A 91 -0.19 -14.69 -4.98
N ASN A 92 -0.55 -15.68 -5.80
CA ASN A 92 0.21 -16.93 -5.90
C ASN A 92 1.59 -16.70 -6.54
N ASP A 93 1.66 -15.74 -7.44
CA ASP A 93 2.88 -15.28 -8.07
C ASP A 93 2.87 -13.74 -8.25
N LYS A 94 3.95 -13.21 -8.84
CA LYS A 94 4.12 -11.78 -9.10
C LYS A 94 3.01 -11.23 -10.00
N ALA A 95 2.67 -11.94 -11.06
CA ALA A 95 1.67 -11.50 -12.05
C ALA A 95 0.28 -11.39 -11.41
N ASP A 96 -0.11 -12.39 -10.61
CA ASP A 96 -1.39 -12.41 -9.89
C ASP A 96 -1.46 -11.27 -8.86
N ALA A 97 -0.43 -11.10 -8.04
CA ALA A 97 -0.37 -10.02 -7.04
C ALA A 97 -0.42 -8.63 -7.67
N LEU A 98 0.28 -8.40 -8.80
CA LEU A 98 0.23 -7.13 -9.54
C LEU A 98 -1.14 -6.88 -10.17
N ALA A 99 -1.76 -7.92 -10.76
CA ALA A 99 -3.10 -7.80 -11.32
C ALA A 99 -4.12 -7.34 -10.25
N GLN A 100 -4.03 -7.86 -9.03
CA GLN A 100 -4.87 -7.41 -7.91
C GLN A 100 -4.59 -5.95 -7.55
N CYS A 101 -3.32 -5.53 -7.46
CA CYS A 101 -2.97 -4.13 -7.22
C CYS A 101 -3.55 -3.20 -8.27
N TYR A 102 -3.42 -3.53 -9.55
CA TYR A 102 -3.93 -2.68 -10.65
C TYR A 102 -5.44 -2.59 -10.67
N LYS A 103 -6.17 -3.69 -10.41
CA LYS A 103 -7.63 -3.66 -10.26
C LYS A 103 -8.06 -2.65 -9.18
N VAL A 104 -7.37 -2.65 -8.04
CA VAL A 104 -7.67 -1.72 -6.95
C VAL A 104 -7.26 -0.29 -7.31
N ALA A 105 -6.13 -0.09 -8.00
CA ALA A 105 -5.70 1.22 -8.47
C ALA A 105 -6.70 1.85 -9.45
N ASP A 106 -7.32 1.04 -10.30
CA ASP A 106 -8.34 1.52 -11.26
C ASP A 106 -9.67 1.91 -10.56
N MET A 107 -9.95 1.35 -9.38
CA MET A 107 -11.14 1.72 -8.58
C MET A 107 -10.97 3.03 -7.82
N ILE A 108 -9.74 3.44 -7.54
CA ILE A 108 -9.43 4.67 -6.82
C ILE A 108 -9.19 5.77 -7.85
N ASP A 109 -9.85 6.91 -7.66
CA ASP A 109 -9.72 8.04 -8.56
C ASP A 109 -9.45 9.34 -7.82
N PHE A 110 -8.52 10.13 -8.35
CA PHE A 110 -8.26 11.52 -8.00
C PHE A 110 -7.63 12.22 -9.19
N LYS A 111 -7.78 13.53 -9.25
CA LYS A 111 -7.28 14.33 -10.37
C LYS A 111 -5.77 14.14 -10.54
N ASP A 112 -5.34 13.91 -11.78
CA ASP A 112 -3.94 13.73 -12.18
C ASP A 112 -3.25 12.53 -11.50
N LYS A 113 -4.03 11.49 -11.14
CA LYS A 113 -3.47 10.27 -10.57
C LYS A 113 -2.46 9.64 -11.55
N ASN A 114 -1.35 9.17 -11.01
CA ASN A 114 -0.35 8.44 -11.77
C ASN A 114 0.21 7.27 -10.95
N TYR A 115 0.61 6.21 -11.63
CA TYR A 115 1.34 5.06 -11.06
C TYR A 115 2.04 4.28 -12.17
N ARG A 116 3.09 3.58 -11.83
CA ARG A 116 3.82 2.72 -12.79
C ARG A 116 2.99 1.49 -13.14
N ARG A 117 2.89 1.19 -14.44
CA ARG A 117 2.20 0.00 -14.97
C ARG A 117 3.15 -1.12 -15.38
N ASP A 118 4.45 -0.90 -15.23
CA ASP A 118 5.54 -1.80 -15.64
C ASP A 118 6.34 -2.35 -14.45
N ILE A 119 5.75 -2.36 -13.24
CA ILE A 119 6.43 -2.82 -12.03
C ILE A 119 6.81 -4.29 -12.18
N GLY A 120 8.08 -4.60 -11.92
CA GLY A 120 8.60 -5.95 -11.96
C GLY A 120 8.77 -6.54 -13.38
N PHE A 121 8.83 -5.72 -14.41
CA PHE A 121 9.06 -6.18 -15.78
C PHE A 121 10.42 -6.86 -15.97
N ASP A 122 11.36 -6.55 -15.08
CA ASP A 122 12.76 -6.99 -15.06
C ASP A 122 13.06 -8.11 -14.06
N LEU A 123 12.04 -8.70 -13.45
CA LEU A 123 12.15 -9.76 -12.43
C LEU A 123 11.66 -11.11 -12.93
#